data_fdd0df43f5625eca6753d9d70dd9c2a4
#
_entry.id   fdd0df43f5625eca6753d9d70dd9c2a4
#
_cell.length_a   1.000
_cell.length_b   1.000
_cell.length_c   1.000
_cell.angle_alpha   90.00
_cell.angle_beta   90.00
_cell.angle_gamma   90.00
#
_symmetry.space_group_name_H-M   'P 1'
#
loop_
_entity.id
_entity.type
_entity.pdbx_description
1 polymer ?
#
loop_
_entity_poly.entity_id
_entity_poly.type
_entity_poly.pdbx_seq_one_letter_code
_entity_poly.pdbx_strand_id
1 'polypeptide(L)'
;MTIYVLATDHVDTSARLCDYLITRLEGSDTVHAVNSLHGSDKTESQEIRDGKEALSVIRSRLGGRVTVETHQLVKGNDPAVDILTHATDVDADELVIGVQKRTPTAKVVFGSTAQSILLQTDRPAAVVPLTDTES
;
A
#
# COMPACT_ATOMS: atom_id res chain seq x y z
N MET A 1 12.64 -11.17 11.78
CA MET A 1 12.31 -10.99 10.36
C MET A 1 10.80 -10.80 10.21
N THR A 2 10.41 -9.70 9.63
CA THR A 2 9.01 -9.40 9.42
C THR A 2 8.73 -9.20 7.93
N ILE A 3 7.62 -9.72 7.47
CA ILE A 3 7.20 -9.57 6.08
C ILE A 3 6.02 -8.60 6.05
N TYR A 4 6.19 -7.49 5.36
CA TYR A 4 5.17 -6.46 5.23
C TYR A 4 4.61 -6.45 3.82
N VAL A 5 3.30 -6.23 3.71
CA VAL A 5 2.68 -5.95 2.41
C VAL A 5 2.11 -4.54 2.47
N LEU A 6 2.58 -3.67 1.60
CA LEU A 6 2.14 -2.29 1.50
C LEU A 6 1.25 -2.13 0.28
N ALA A 7 0.08 -1.58 0.46
CA ALA A 7 -0.82 -1.28 -0.66
C ALA A 7 -0.69 0.19 -1.01
N THR A 8 -0.33 0.49 -2.23
CA THR A 8 -0.13 1.87 -2.66
C THR A 8 -0.65 2.09 -4.08
N ASP A 9 -1.06 3.32 -4.36
CA ASP A 9 -1.53 3.68 -5.69
C ASP A 9 -0.98 5.03 -6.14
N HIS A 10 -0.26 5.72 -5.29
CA HIS A 10 0.21 7.06 -5.61
C HIS A 10 1.48 7.36 -4.84
N VAL A 11 2.31 8.27 -5.38
CA VAL A 11 3.60 8.59 -4.77
C VAL A 11 3.45 9.17 -3.36
N ASP A 12 2.41 9.97 -3.14
CA ASP A 12 2.19 10.55 -1.81
C ASP A 12 1.84 9.48 -0.78
N THR A 13 1.04 8.50 -1.16
CA THR A 13 0.73 7.36 -0.31
C THR A 13 2.00 6.61 0.02
N SER A 14 2.80 6.31 -1.00
CA SER A 14 4.05 5.58 -0.80
C SER A 14 4.99 6.30 0.16
N ALA A 15 5.10 7.62 0.01
CA ALA A 15 5.98 8.41 0.88
C ALA A 15 5.53 8.32 2.34
N ARG A 16 4.24 8.40 2.59
CA ARG A 16 3.72 8.32 3.96
C ARG A 16 3.90 6.92 4.56
N LEU A 17 3.68 5.89 3.76
CA LEU A 17 3.89 4.53 4.25
C LEU A 17 5.36 4.29 4.57
N CYS A 18 6.26 4.83 3.76
CA CYS A 18 7.69 4.72 4.03
C CYS A 18 8.07 5.47 5.31
N ASP A 19 7.51 6.66 5.53
CA ASP A 19 7.76 7.41 6.76
C ASP A 19 7.36 6.61 7.99
N TYR A 20 6.24 5.91 7.91
CA TYR A 20 5.78 5.07 9.00
C TYR A 20 6.73 3.90 9.24
N LEU A 21 7.17 3.25 8.16
CA LEU A 21 7.96 2.04 8.31
C LEU A 21 9.41 2.26 8.63
N ILE A 22 10.00 3.36 8.17
CA ILE A 22 11.44 3.50 8.17
C ILE A 22 12.07 3.39 9.55
N THR A 23 11.35 3.77 10.59
CA THR A 23 11.84 3.67 11.97
C THR A 23 11.56 2.31 12.58
N ARG A 24 10.83 1.45 11.89
CA ARG A 24 10.46 0.14 12.42
C ARG A 24 11.18 -1.02 11.74
N LEU A 25 11.78 -0.75 10.59
CA LEU A 25 12.38 -1.82 9.80
C LEU A 25 13.72 -2.28 10.38
N GLU A 26 13.96 -3.58 10.27
CA GLU A 26 15.23 -4.17 10.59
C GLU A 26 15.78 -4.79 9.32
N GLY A 27 17.09 -4.97 9.25
CA GLY A 27 17.73 -5.38 8.01
C GLY A 27 17.26 -6.70 7.43
N SER A 28 16.71 -7.60 8.28
CA SER A 28 16.23 -8.88 7.81
C SER A 28 14.78 -8.85 7.33
N ASP A 29 14.12 -7.69 7.39
CA ASP A 29 12.72 -7.60 6.99
C ASP A 29 12.58 -7.57 5.48
N THR A 30 11.40 -7.94 5.01
CA THR A 30 11.05 -7.89 3.59
C THR A 30 9.80 -7.06 3.42
N VAL A 31 9.80 -6.19 2.40
CA VAL A 31 8.65 -5.35 2.08
C VAL A 31 8.18 -5.70 0.69
N HIS A 32 6.92 -6.09 0.58
CA HIS A 32 6.26 -6.29 -0.71
C HIS A 32 5.36 -5.10 -0.94
N ALA A 33 5.69 -4.27 -1.92
CA ALA A 33 4.87 -3.13 -2.28
C ALA A 33 3.98 -3.53 -3.44
N VAL A 34 2.67 -3.39 -3.26
CA VAL A 34 1.69 -3.87 -4.21
C VAL A 34 0.82 -2.71 -4.70
N ASN A 35 0.74 -2.56 -6.01
CA ASN A 35 -0.22 -1.68 -6.64
C ASN A 35 -1.17 -2.57 -7.44
N SER A 36 -2.45 -2.54 -7.12
CA SER A 36 -3.42 -3.36 -7.82
C SER A 36 -4.44 -2.47 -8.50
N LEU A 37 -4.64 -2.70 -9.79
CA LEU A 37 -5.59 -1.96 -10.60
C LEU A 37 -6.64 -2.92 -11.13
N HIS A 38 -7.82 -2.39 -11.39
CA HIS A 38 -8.94 -3.24 -11.80
C HIS A 38 -8.67 -3.94 -13.14
N GLY A 39 -7.95 -3.30 -14.04
CA GLY A 39 -7.60 -3.95 -15.30
C GLY A 39 -8.72 -4.05 -16.28
N SER A 40 -9.76 -3.24 -16.13
CA SER A 40 -10.86 -3.20 -17.07
C SER A 40 -10.73 -1.97 -17.96
N ASP A 41 -11.73 -1.73 -18.78
CA ASP A 41 -11.76 -0.53 -19.60
C ASP A 41 -11.69 0.74 -18.75
N LYS A 42 -11.93 0.64 -17.46
CA LYS A 42 -11.88 1.79 -16.56
C LYS A 42 -10.48 2.12 -16.10
N THR A 43 -9.50 1.25 -16.33
CA THR A 43 -8.14 1.49 -15.93
C THR A 43 -7.43 2.27 -17.01
N GLU A 44 -6.98 3.47 -16.67
CA GLU A 44 -6.34 4.34 -17.63
C GLU A 44 -4.84 4.23 -17.57
N SER A 45 -4.18 4.62 -18.66
CA SER A 45 -2.72 4.62 -18.73
C SER A 45 -2.09 5.44 -17.62
N GLN A 46 -2.75 6.51 -17.20
CA GLN A 46 -2.25 7.35 -16.13
C GLN A 46 -2.22 6.60 -14.80
N GLU A 47 -3.23 5.77 -14.55
CA GLU A 47 -3.25 4.98 -13.33
C GLU A 47 -2.11 3.97 -13.29
N ILE A 48 -1.78 3.38 -14.44
CA ILE A 48 -0.68 2.44 -14.51
C ILE A 48 0.64 3.16 -14.24
N ARG A 49 0.83 4.35 -14.81
CA ARG A 49 2.04 5.13 -14.58
C ARG A 49 2.16 5.58 -13.13
N ASP A 50 1.05 6.06 -12.57
CA ASP A 50 1.03 6.50 -11.17
C ASP A 50 1.38 5.34 -10.24
N GLY A 51 0.87 4.17 -10.53
CA GLY A 51 1.18 2.97 -9.75
C GLY A 51 2.64 2.58 -9.84
N LYS A 52 3.23 2.65 -11.03
CA LYS A 52 4.65 2.33 -11.18
C LYS A 52 5.52 3.33 -10.45
N GLU A 53 5.16 4.61 -10.51
CA GLU A 53 5.90 5.63 -9.78
C GLU A 53 5.78 5.44 -8.29
N ALA A 54 4.59 5.09 -7.82
CA ALA A 54 4.37 4.81 -6.40
C ALA A 54 5.25 3.67 -5.92
N LEU A 55 5.35 2.61 -6.70
CA LEU A 55 6.21 1.48 -6.36
C LEU A 55 7.69 1.88 -6.35
N SER A 56 8.10 2.73 -7.29
CA SER A 56 9.47 3.21 -7.35
C SER A 56 9.86 4.01 -6.12
N VAL A 57 8.93 4.78 -5.55
CA VAL A 57 9.20 5.55 -4.33
C VAL A 57 9.54 4.59 -3.19
N ILE A 58 8.78 3.52 -3.05
CA ILE A 58 9.04 2.56 -1.97
C ILE A 58 10.40 1.89 -2.16
N ARG A 59 10.69 1.46 -3.37
CA ARG A 59 11.99 0.83 -3.65
C ARG A 59 13.14 1.79 -3.39
N SER A 60 12.99 3.05 -3.80
CA SER A 60 14.03 4.04 -3.63
C SER A 60 14.29 4.35 -2.16
N ARG A 61 13.24 4.45 -1.37
CA ARG A 61 13.40 4.83 0.03
C ARG A 61 13.80 3.70 0.95
N LEU A 62 13.35 2.48 0.67
CA LEU A 62 13.56 1.36 1.58
C LEU A 62 14.55 0.33 1.07
N GLY A 63 14.82 0.32 -0.22
CA GLY A 63 15.60 -0.75 -0.84
C GLY A 63 17.04 -0.85 -0.38
N GLY A 64 17.61 0.21 0.18
CA GLY A 64 18.96 0.17 0.73
C GLY A 64 19.03 -0.39 2.15
N ARG A 65 17.88 -0.61 2.78
CA ARG A 65 17.81 -1.08 4.16
C ARG A 65 17.29 -2.49 4.28
N VAL A 66 16.34 -2.85 3.43
CA VAL A 66 15.66 -4.14 3.50
C VAL A 66 15.45 -4.65 2.08
N THR A 67 15.01 -5.90 1.96
CA THR A 67 14.60 -6.43 0.66
C THR A 67 13.25 -5.85 0.29
N VAL A 68 13.16 -5.24 -0.88
CA VAL A 68 11.91 -4.67 -1.39
C VAL A 68 11.58 -5.34 -2.70
N GLU A 69 10.36 -5.88 -2.79
CA GLU A 69 9.83 -6.43 -4.02
C GLU A 69 8.59 -5.64 -4.40
N THR A 70 8.48 -5.27 -5.66
CA THR A 70 7.36 -4.47 -6.14
C THR A 70 6.52 -5.28 -7.10
N HIS A 71 5.20 -5.13 -7.00
CA HIS A 71 4.26 -5.88 -7.81
C HIS A 71 3.15 -4.95 -8.28
N GLN A 72 2.94 -4.88 -9.58
CA GLN A 72 1.79 -4.16 -10.12
C GLN A 72 0.87 -5.21 -10.73
N LEU A 73 -0.34 -5.32 -10.19
CA LEU A 73 -1.30 -6.33 -10.59
C LEU A 73 -2.45 -5.68 -11.35
N VAL A 74 -2.71 -6.17 -12.54
CA VAL A 74 -3.79 -5.64 -13.38
C VAL A 74 -4.53 -6.86 -13.90
N LYS A 75 -5.32 -7.49 -13.02
CA LYS A 75 -5.88 -8.80 -13.30
C LYS A 75 -7.39 -8.82 -13.45
N GLY A 76 -8.04 -7.68 -13.45
CA GLY A 76 -9.49 -7.64 -13.54
C GLY A 76 -10.22 -7.99 -12.25
N ASN A 77 -9.48 -8.11 -11.15
CA ASN A 77 -10.08 -8.39 -9.86
C ASN A 77 -10.22 -7.12 -9.05
N ASP A 78 -11.01 -7.18 -8.00
CA ASP A 78 -11.07 -6.10 -7.03
C ASP A 78 -9.69 -5.94 -6.41
N PRO A 79 -9.13 -4.73 -6.36
CA PRO A 79 -7.81 -4.52 -5.78
C PRO A 79 -7.65 -5.07 -4.35
N ALA A 80 -8.69 -4.99 -3.52
CA ALA A 80 -8.60 -5.54 -2.17
C ALA A 80 -8.36 -7.05 -2.20
N VAL A 81 -9.01 -7.76 -3.12
CA VAL A 81 -8.82 -9.19 -3.27
C VAL A 81 -7.38 -9.50 -3.68
N ASP A 82 -6.83 -8.75 -4.63
CA ASP A 82 -5.46 -8.98 -5.08
C ASP A 82 -4.46 -8.75 -3.95
N ILE A 83 -4.67 -7.70 -3.16
CA ILE A 83 -3.76 -7.38 -2.07
C ILE A 83 -3.82 -8.46 -0.99
N LEU A 84 -5.03 -8.89 -0.63
CA LEU A 84 -5.19 -9.94 0.39
C LEU A 84 -4.64 -11.27 -0.09
N THR A 85 -4.84 -11.60 -1.35
CA THR A 85 -4.30 -12.82 -1.93
C THR A 85 -2.76 -12.78 -1.92
N HIS A 86 -2.19 -11.65 -2.27
CA HIS A 86 -0.74 -11.52 -2.26
C HIS A 86 -0.20 -11.66 -0.82
N ALA A 87 -0.88 -11.06 0.14
CA ALA A 87 -0.47 -11.18 1.54
C ALA A 87 -0.48 -12.63 2.01
N THR A 88 -1.46 -13.40 1.55
CA THR A 88 -1.51 -14.83 1.86
C THR A 88 -0.37 -15.58 1.16
N ASP A 89 -0.12 -15.26 -0.10
CA ASP A 89 0.92 -15.95 -0.87
C ASP A 89 2.31 -15.77 -0.26
N VAL A 90 2.60 -14.60 0.29
CA VAL A 90 3.91 -14.34 0.90
C VAL A 90 3.92 -14.57 2.41
N ASP A 91 2.78 -14.96 2.96
CA ASP A 91 2.61 -15.17 4.41
C ASP A 91 3.02 -13.93 5.17
N ALA A 92 2.42 -12.81 4.82
CA ALA A 92 2.76 -11.52 5.42
C ALA A 92 2.44 -11.48 6.91
N ASP A 93 3.30 -10.84 7.65
CA ASP A 93 3.07 -10.63 9.09
C ASP A 93 2.18 -9.42 9.33
N GLU A 94 2.23 -8.43 8.44
CA GLU A 94 1.49 -7.21 8.64
C GLU A 94 1.20 -6.53 7.31
N LEU A 95 -0.01 -5.97 7.20
CA LEU A 95 -0.38 -5.12 6.07
C LEU A 95 -0.18 -3.67 6.49
N VAL A 96 0.18 -2.80 5.55
CA VAL A 96 0.29 -1.37 5.80
C VAL A 96 -0.51 -0.66 4.73
N ILE A 97 -1.53 0.08 5.14
CA ILE A 97 -2.42 0.77 4.21
C ILE A 97 -2.60 2.22 4.62
N GLY A 98 -2.92 3.06 3.66
CA GLY A 98 -3.17 4.48 3.92
C GLY A 98 -4.65 4.78 3.93
N VAL A 99 -5.05 5.74 4.76
CA VAL A 99 -6.43 6.22 4.77
C VAL A 99 -6.44 7.74 4.68
N GLN A 100 -7.42 8.28 3.99
CA GLN A 100 -7.53 9.72 3.80
C GLN A 100 -8.21 10.35 5.00
N LYS A 101 -7.63 11.47 5.46
CA LYS A 101 -8.25 12.26 6.49
C LYS A 101 -8.69 13.55 5.83
N ARG A 102 -10.02 13.72 5.68
CA ARG A 102 -10.51 14.70 4.75
C ARG A 102 -10.85 16.05 5.29
N THR A 103 -11.08 16.31 6.50
CA THR A 103 -11.53 17.63 6.94
C THR A 103 -11.01 17.92 8.31
N PRO A 104 -11.05 19.21 8.68
CA PRO A 104 -10.70 19.59 10.06
C PRO A 104 -11.59 18.94 11.11
N THR A 105 -12.78 18.50 10.73
CA THR A 105 -13.65 17.80 11.66
C THR A 105 -13.16 16.38 11.89
N ALA A 106 -12.05 16.04 11.26
CA ALA A 106 -11.36 14.81 11.54
C ALA A 106 -12.14 13.54 11.22
N LYS A 107 -13.00 13.60 10.25
CA LYS A 107 -13.61 12.37 9.78
C LYS A 107 -12.61 11.64 8.91
N VAL A 108 -12.29 10.44 9.29
CA VAL A 108 -11.47 9.58 8.46
C VAL A 108 -12.35 8.94 7.42
N VAL A 109 -11.98 9.12 6.16
CA VAL A 109 -12.71 8.50 5.07
C VAL A 109 -11.86 7.35 4.55
N PHE A 110 -12.41 6.14 4.66
CA PHE A 110 -11.73 4.99 4.10
C PHE A 110 -12.15 4.87 2.64
N GLY A 111 -11.17 4.75 1.76
CA GLY A 111 -11.47 4.36 0.38
C GLY A 111 -12.03 2.95 0.36
N SER A 112 -12.71 2.59 -0.72
CA SER A 112 -13.35 1.27 -0.81
C SER A 112 -12.33 0.14 -0.67
N THR A 113 -11.15 0.28 -1.24
CA THR A 113 -10.12 -0.76 -1.13
C THR A 113 -9.65 -0.91 0.31
N ALA A 114 -9.35 0.20 0.99
CA ALA A 114 -8.90 0.14 2.37
C ALA A 114 -9.97 -0.48 3.27
N GLN A 115 -11.22 -0.08 3.08
CA GLN A 115 -12.31 -0.62 3.87
C GLN A 115 -12.46 -2.12 3.65
N SER A 116 -12.41 -2.57 2.40
CA SER A 116 -12.53 -3.99 2.10
C SER A 116 -11.38 -4.80 2.70
N ILE A 117 -10.16 -4.26 2.66
CA ILE A 117 -9.02 -4.93 3.26
C ILE A 117 -9.24 -5.08 4.77
N LEU A 118 -9.64 -4.00 5.44
CA LEU A 118 -9.80 -4.03 6.89
C LEU A 118 -10.91 -4.97 7.33
N LEU A 119 -11.97 -5.10 6.53
CA LEU A 119 -13.07 -5.97 6.89
C LEU A 119 -12.77 -7.44 6.62
N GLN A 120 -11.81 -7.74 5.75
CA GLN A 120 -11.59 -9.12 5.33
C GLN A 120 -10.25 -9.69 5.78
N THR A 121 -9.32 -8.86 6.23
CA THR A 121 -8.00 -9.37 6.60
C THR A 121 -8.05 -10.16 7.90
N ASP A 122 -7.29 -11.25 7.95
CA ASP A 122 -7.05 -11.96 9.19
C ASP A 122 -5.62 -11.73 9.68
N ARG A 123 -4.92 -10.74 9.10
CA ARG A 123 -3.58 -10.33 9.51
C ARG A 123 -3.63 -8.95 10.12
N PRO A 124 -2.70 -8.61 11.03
CA PRO A 124 -2.64 -7.26 11.55
C PRO A 124 -2.43 -6.25 10.43
N ALA A 125 -3.06 -5.11 10.54
CA ALA A 125 -2.92 -4.05 9.55
C ALA A 125 -2.65 -2.73 10.26
N ALA A 126 -1.60 -2.04 9.82
CA ALA A 126 -1.32 -0.69 10.27
C ALA A 126 -2.02 0.27 9.32
N VAL A 127 -2.77 1.20 9.89
CA VAL A 127 -3.53 2.19 9.14
C VAL A 127 -2.81 3.52 9.28
N VAL A 128 -2.27 4.03 8.19
CA VAL A 128 -1.45 5.24 8.19
C VAL A 128 -2.29 6.40 7.64
N PRO A 129 -2.50 7.46 8.42
CA PRO A 129 -3.25 8.60 7.90
C PRO A 129 -2.47 9.31 6.79
N LEU A 130 -3.15 9.54 5.68
CA LEU A 130 -2.59 10.29 4.57
C LEU A 130 -3.11 11.71 4.73
N THR A 131 -2.41 12.52 5.55
CA THR A 131 -2.91 13.84 5.82
C THR A 131 -2.73 14.71 4.62
N ASP A 132 -3.71 15.52 4.39
CA ASP A 132 -3.62 16.58 3.48
C ASP A 132 -2.71 17.59 4.06
N THR A 133 -1.62 17.82 3.45
CA THR A 133 -0.66 18.65 4.06
C THR A 133 -0.99 20.06 4.01
N GLU A 134 -2.07 20.43 3.44
CA GLU A 134 -2.42 21.62 3.46
C GLU A 134 -2.86 22.14 4.50
N SER A 135 -3.00 21.66 5.20
CA SER A 135 -3.59 22.25 6.37
C SER A 135 -3.19 23.60 6.67
#